data_10c1d19ded00392ab3f80c3dc969110b
#
_entry.id   10c1d19ded00392ab3f80c3dc969110b
#
_cell.length_a   1.000
_cell.length_b   1.000
_cell.length_c   1.000
_cell.angle_alpha   90.00
_cell.angle_beta   90.00
_cell.angle_gamma   90.00
#
_symmetry.space_group_name_H-M   'P 1'
#
loop_
_entity.id
_entity.type
_entity.pdbx_description
1 polymer ?
#
loop_
_entity_poly.entity_id
_entity_poly.type
_entity_poly.pdbx_seq_one_letter_code
_entity_poly.pdbx_strand_id
1 'polypeptide(L)'
;TKVVTEILALLSPTINYTPSDIKKLPWLIYSNEEYLAELARNCIGMSKSEWDSFETSWDFIKHPLICTVRTVADAFTQWKTECDDRFAQLKANEEELNRVFIDIYGLQDELTPEVEDRDVTVRKADLQRDVKSLISYAVGCMFGRYSLDVDGLAYAGGEWDVSKYPTYPADKDNIIPICDDDYFEDDMTGRFIKWVETVYGSETLKENLKFIADALGGKGQPKEVIRKYFMDDFYADHCKIYQKRPIYWLFDSGKKGGFRALIYMHRYQPDTIARMRTDYVHEQQSRYRTAIEDLENRIAAAS
;
A
#
# COMPACT_ATOMS: atom_id res chain seq x y z
N THR A 1 -14.65 15.16 -20.32
CA THR A 1 -16.02 14.84 -20.83
C THR A 1 -15.93 14.13 -22.18
N LYS A 2 -16.93 13.30 -22.52
CA LYS A 2 -17.01 12.58 -23.82
C LYS A 2 -16.92 13.53 -25.01
N VAL A 3 -17.61 14.66 -24.97
CA VAL A 3 -17.56 15.68 -26.06
C VAL A 3 -16.13 16.11 -26.35
N VAL A 4 -15.35 16.44 -25.30
CA VAL A 4 -13.94 16.85 -25.49
C VAL A 4 -13.10 15.70 -26.04
N THR A 5 -13.31 14.49 -25.58
CA THR A 5 -12.58 13.29 -26.05
C THR A 5 -12.84 13.04 -27.53
N GLU A 6 -14.10 13.08 -27.97
CA GLU A 6 -14.47 12.87 -29.37
C GLU A 6 -13.92 13.98 -30.29
N ILE A 7 -14.04 15.25 -29.91
CA ILE A 7 -13.47 16.35 -30.67
C ILE A 7 -11.95 16.24 -30.79
N LEU A 8 -11.28 15.91 -29.70
CA LEU A 8 -9.81 15.72 -29.71
C LEU A 8 -9.39 14.51 -30.56
N ALA A 9 -10.14 13.41 -30.55
CA ALA A 9 -9.88 12.25 -31.41
C ALA A 9 -9.99 12.62 -32.91
N LEU A 10 -10.92 13.50 -33.27
CA LEU A 10 -11.03 14.02 -34.63
C LEU A 10 -9.89 14.99 -35.00
N LEU A 11 -9.45 15.83 -34.05
CA LEU A 11 -8.40 16.83 -34.29
C LEU A 11 -6.99 16.23 -34.35
N SER A 12 -6.77 15.19 -33.54
CA SER A 12 -5.47 14.50 -33.37
C SER A 12 -5.70 13.01 -33.17
N PRO A 13 -5.68 12.20 -34.23
CA PRO A 13 -5.93 10.74 -34.14
C PRO A 13 -4.78 9.98 -33.49
N THR A 14 -3.98 10.64 -32.63
CA THR A 14 -2.88 10.07 -31.86
C THR A 14 -3.25 9.99 -30.38
N ILE A 15 -2.49 9.19 -29.60
CA ILE A 15 -2.70 9.05 -28.16
C ILE A 15 -2.31 10.32 -27.38
N ASN A 16 -1.47 11.17 -27.97
CA ASN A 16 -0.92 12.36 -27.32
C ASN A 16 -1.60 13.64 -27.84
N TYR A 17 -2.19 14.39 -26.94
CA TYR A 17 -2.74 15.72 -27.24
C TYR A 17 -1.74 16.81 -26.87
N THR A 18 -1.53 17.75 -27.80
CA THR A 18 -0.67 18.92 -27.54
C THR A 18 -1.49 20.08 -26.99
N PRO A 19 -0.87 21.06 -26.33
CA PRO A 19 -1.57 22.32 -25.97
C PRO A 19 -2.23 23.04 -27.18
N SER A 20 -1.66 22.85 -28.39
CA SER A 20 -2.23 23.39 -29.61
C SER A 20 -3.55 22.72 -30.00
N ASP A 21 -3.70 21.42 -29.75
CA ASP A 21 -4.94 20.69 -30.04
C ASP A 21 -6.05 21.09 -29.07
N ILE A 22 -5.71 21.24 -27.78
CA ILE A 22 -6.65 21.73 -26.76
C ILE A 22 -7.15 23.16 -27.10
N LYS A 23 -6.28 24.04 -27.62
CA LYS A 23 -6.66 25.40 -28.02
C LYS A 23 -7.60 25.46 -29.22
N LYS A 24 -7.73 24.38 -30.00
CA LYS A 24 -8.65 24.29 -31.14
C LYS A 24 -10.06 23.87 -30.75
N LEU A 25 -10.27 23.43 -29.46
CA LEU A 25 -11.58 23.08 -28.99
C LEU A 25 -12.51 24.30 -29.10
N PRO A 26 -13.71 24.15 -29.67
CA PRO A 26 -14.67 25.24 -29.73
C PRO A 26 -15.17 25.55 -28.33
N TRP A 27 -15.07 26.79 -27.89
CA TRP A 27 -15.56 27.26 -26.63
C TRP A 27 -16.95 27.83 -26.79
N LEU A 28 -17.94 27.19 -26.14
CA LEU A 28 -19.32 27.68 -26.09
C LEU A 28 -19.62 28.25 -24.71
N ILE A 29 -20.27 29.40 -24.66
CA ILE A 29 -20.64 30.07 -23.41
C ILE A 29 -21.86 29.36 -22.82
N TYR A 30 -21.77 28.99 -21.56
CA TYR A 30 -22.85 28.40 -20.79
C TYR A 30 -23.25 29.34 -19.65
N SER A 31 -24.55 29.52 -19.43
CA SER A 31 -25.08 30.50 -18.46
C SER A 31 -24.79 30.14 -16.99
N ASN A 32 -24.49 28.88 -16.70
CA ASN A 32 -24.20 28.39 -15.34
C ASN A 32 -22.80 27.76 -15.25
N GLU A 33 -21.77 28.55 -15.61
CA GLU A 33 -20.38 28.10 -15.57
C GLU A 33 -19.93 27.69 -14.14
N GLU A 34 -20.45 28.33 -13.09
CA GLU A 34 -20.08 28.01 -11.71
C GLU A 34 -20.54 26.61 -11.30
N TYR A 35 -21.70 26.16 -11.76
CA TYR A 35 -22.18 24.80 -11.54
C TYR A 35 -21.24 23.74 -12.15
N LEU A 36 -20.81 23.96 -13.37
CA LEU A 36 -19.85 23.05 -14.04
C LEU A 36 -18.50 23.08 -13.34
N ALA A 37 -18.04 24.26 -12.92
CA ALA A 37 -16.80 24.40 -12.19
C ALA A 37 -16.86 23.69 -10.83
N GLU A 38 -17.98 23.71 -10.14
CA GLU A 38 -18.19 22.99 -8.88
C GLU A 38 -18.17 21.47 -9.09
N LEU A 39 -18.90 20.95 -10.08
CA LEU A 39 -18.86 19.52 -10.44
C LEU A 39 -17.43 19.07 -10.78
N ALA A 40 -16.72 19.84 -11.57
CA ALA A 40 -15.33 19.54 -11.94
C ALA A 40 -14.40 19.55 -10.71
N ARG A 41 -14.52 20.54 -9.82
CA ARG A 41 -13.77 20.60 -8.54
C ARG A 41 -14.06 19.38 -7.68
N ASN A 42 -15.32 18.96 -7.60
CA ASN A 42 -15.72 17.78 -6.83
C ASN A 42 -15.08 16.49 -7.41
N CYS A 43 -15.10 16.31 -8.73
CA CYS A 43 -14.42 15.18 -9.40
C CYS A 43 -12.92 15.17 -9.13
N ILE A 44 -12.25 16.33 -9.24
CA ILE A 44 -10.82 16.49 -8.94
C ILE A 44 -10.55 16.15 -7.46
N GLY A 45 -11.37 16.65 -6.54
CA GLY A 45 -11.24 16.38 -5.11
C GLY A 45 -11.36 14.90 -4.76
N MET A 46 -12.33 14.19 -5.36
CA MET A 46 -12.51 12.75 -5.17
C MET A 46 -11.33 11.95 -5.72
N SER A 47 -10.84 12.29 -6.91
CA SER A 47 -9.69 11.62 -7.53
C SER A 47 -8.41 11.87 -6.71
N LYS A 48 -8.22 13.10 -6.21
CA LYS A 48 -7.09 13.43 -5.32
C LYS A 48 -7.19 12.66 -4.01
N SER A 49 -8.35 12.63 -3.37
CA SER A 49 -8.56 11.91 -2.11
C SER A 49 -8.28 10.41 -2.25
N GLU A 50 -8.69 9.79 -3.35
CA GLU A 50 -8.36 8.38 -3.64
C GLU A 50 -6.85 8.18 -3.82
N TRP A 51 -6.20 9.04 -4.61
CA TRP A 51 -4.77 8.99 -4.83
C TRP A 51 -3.97 9.13 -3.53
N ASP A 52 -4.36 10.07 -2.66
CA ASP A 52 -3.69 10.36 -1.40
C ASP A 52 -3.93 9.29 -0.32
N SER A 53 -4.82 8.34 -0.57
CA SER A 53 -5.01 7.17 0.30
C SER A 53 -3.91 6.10 0.16
N PHE A 54 -3.00 6.25 -0.79
CA PHE A 54 -1.92 5.30 -1.05
C PHE A 54 -0.54 5.88 -0.81
N GLU A 55 0.36 5.08 -0.26
CA GLU A 55 1.72 5.49 0.18
C GLU A 55 2.65 5.99 -0.94
N THR A 56 2.23 5.90 -2.20
CA THR A 56 2.93 6.47 -3.35
C THR A 56 2.59 7.94 -3.60
N SER A 57 1.56 8.47 -2.94
CA SER A 57 1.26 9.90 -2.98
C SER A 57 2.21 10.70 -2.08
N TRP A 58 2.55 11.91 -2.53
CA TRP A 58 3.29 12.89 -1.72
C TRP A 58 2.47 13.43 -0.54
N ASP A 59 1.13 13.46 -0.69
CA ASP A 59 0.18 13.96 0.29
C ASP A 59 -0.43 12.81 1.13
N PHE A 60 0.17 11.60 1.07
CA PHE A 60 -0.26 10.48 1.91
C PHE A 60 -0.06 10.79 3.39
N ILE A 61 -1.12 10.66 4.16
CA ILE A 61 -1.12 10.96 5.60
C ILE A 61 -1.05 9.68 6.43
N LYS A 62 -2.02 8.78 6.23
CA LYS A 62 -2.18 7.56 7.02
C LYS A 62 -2.94 6.51 6.22
N HIS A 63 -2.67 5.23 6.49
CA HIS A 63 -3.39 4.16 5.80
C HIS A 63 -4.88 4.14 6.19
N PRO A 64 -5.82 4.05 5.21
CA PRO A 64 -7.26 4.15 5.47
C PRO A 64 -7.82 3.13 6.48
N LEU A 65 -7.22 1.93 6.54
CA LEU A 65 -7.64 0.92 7.50
C LEU A 65 -7.23 1.23 8.95
N ILE A 66 -6.42 2.28 9.19
CA ILE A 66 -6.07 2.72 10.54
C ILE A 66 -7.08 3.79 10.98
N CYS A 67 -8.17 3.34 11.54
CA CYS A 67 -9.28 4.15 12.04
C CYS A 67 -9.67 3.71 13.46
N THR A 68 -10.71 4.31 14.02
CA THR A 68 -11.12 4.12 15.43
C THR A 68 -11.86 2.80 15.72
N VAL A 69 -11.95 1.88 14.73
CA VAL A 69 -12.59 0.58 14.91
C VAL A 69 -11.64 -0.47 15.50
N ARG A 70 -12.19 -1.55 16.04
CA ARG A 70 -11.41 -2.56 16.77
C ARG A 70 -10.86 -3.68 15.91
N THR A 71 -11.39 -3.87 14.70
CA THR A 71 -10.94 -4.96 13.81
C THR A 71 -10.56 -4.47 12.44
N VAL A 72 -9.63 -5.18 11.78
CA VAL A 72 -9.27 -4.93 10.38
C VAL A 72 -10.49 -5.18 9.46
N ALA A 73 -11.36 -6.13 9.81
CA ALA A 73 -12.58 -6.42 9.07
C ALA A 73 -13.55 -5.25 9.07
N ASP A 74 -13.78 -4.64 10.24
CA ASP A 74 -14.64 -3.45 10.36
C ASP A 74 -14.03 -2.25 9.63
N ALA A 75 -12.69 -2.05 9.77
CA ALA A 75 -11.97 -1.01 9.06
C ALA A 75 -12.10 -1.18 7.53
N PHE A 76 -11.95 -2.39 7.03
CA PHE A 76 -12.13 -2.67 5.61
C PHE A 76 -13.58 -2.46 5.16
N THR A 77 -14.57 -2.81 5.98
CA THR A 77 -15.99 -2.59 5.68
C THR A 77 -16.29 -1.10 5.55
N GLN A 78 -15.79 -0.29 6.48
CA GLN A 78 -15.92 1.17 6.41
C GLN A 78 -15.22 1.72 5.16
N TRP A 79 -13.98 1.34 4.92
CA TRP A 79 -13.22 1.75 3.74
C TRP A 79 -13.91 1.37 2.43
N LYS A 80 -14.47 0.16 2.37
CA LYS A 80 -15.22 -0.30 1.20
C LYS A 80 -16.44 0.58 0.94
N THR A 81 -17.20 0.95 1.97
CA THR A 81 -18.34 1.86 1.85
C THR A 81 -17.89 3.22 1.31
N GLU A 82 -16.82 3.80 1.86
CA GLU A 82 -16.28 5.08 1.40
C GLU A 82 -15.81 5.02 -0.07
N CYS A 83 -15.20 3.91 -0.50
CA CYS A 83 -14.78 3.72 -1.88
C CYS A 83 -15.99 3.57 -2.82
N ASP A 84 -17.01 2.81 -2.42
CA ASP A 84 -18.22 2.58 -3.23
C ASP A 84 -19.01 3.89 -3.38
N ASP A 85 -19.15 4.68 -2.32
CA ASP A 85 -19.81 5.98 -2.34
C ASP A 85 -19.06 6.99 -3.23
N ARG A 86 -17.73 7.05 -3.09
CA ARG A 86 -16.87 7.90 -3.92
C ARG A 86 -16.96 7.53 -5.38
N PHE A 87 -16.96 6.24 -5.69
CA PHE A 87 -17.09 5.71 -7.04
C PHE A 87 -18.44 6.10 -7.66
N ALA A 88 -19.53 5.88 -6.93
CA ALA A 88 -20.88 6.21 -7.39
C ALA A 88 -21.06 7.72 -7.60
N GLN A 89 -20.53 8.53 -6.68
CA GLN A 89 -20.64 9.99 -6.78
C GLN A 89 -19.78 10.54 -7.93
N LEU A 90 -18.55 10.04 -8.13
CA LEU A 90 -17.72 10.46 -9.25
C LEU A 90 -18.38 10.12 -10.58
N LYS A 91 -18.88 8.88 -10.71
CA LYS A 91 -19.61 8.45 -11.89
C LYS A 91 -20.79 9.36 -12.20
N ALA A 92 -21.64 9.64 -11.20
CA ALA A 92 -22.79 10.52 -11.35
C ALA A 92 -22.39 11.95 -11.79
N ASN A 93 -21.33 12.49 -11.20
CA ASN A 93 -20.82 13.83 -11.57
C ASN A 93 -20.26 13.85 -13.00
N GLU A 94 -19.56 12.80 -13.41
CA GLU A 94 -19.04 12.69 -14.80
C GLU A 94 -20.17 12.54 -15.82
N GLU A 95 -21.22 11.75 -15.51
CA GLU A 95 -22.42 11.62 -16.34
C GLU A 95 -23.18 12.93 -16.44
N GLU A 96 -23.28 13.70 -15.35
CA GLU A 96 -23.90 15.02 -15.37
C GLU A 96 -23.09 16.01 -16.20
N LEU A 97 -21.76 16.05 -16.05
CA LEU A 97 -20.89 16.84 -16.90
C LEU A 97 -21.03 16.45 -18.37
N ASN A 98 -21.11 15.16 -18.70
CA ASN A 98 -21.34 14.70 -20.06
C ASN A 98 -22.69 15.19 -20.61
N ARG A 99 -23.77 15.05 -19.83
CA ARG A 99 -25.11 15.50 -20.21
C ARG A 99 -25.13 16.98 -20.55
N VAL A 100 -24.59 17.81 -19.66
CA VAL A 100 -24.58 19.27 -19.88
C VAL A 100 -23.73 19.64 -21.13
N PHE A 101 -22.57 19.01 -21.31
CA PHE A 101 -21.76 19.32 -22.50
C PHE A 101 -22.40 18.78 -23.79
N ILE A 102 -23.01 17.60 -23.78
CA ILE A 102 -23.76 17.07 -24.93
C ILE A 102 -24.89 18.05 -25.33
N ASP A 103 -25.60 18.60 -24.37
CA ASP A 103 -26.68 19.56 -24.59
C ASP A 103 -26.15 20.90 -25.15
N ILE A 104 -25.06 21.43 -24.60
CA ILE A 104 -24.43 22.68 -25.05
C ILE A 104 -23.98 22.57 -26.52
N TYR A 105 -23.44 21.42 -26.90
CA TYR A 105 -22.91 21.20 -28.27
C TYR A 105 -23.95 20.60 -29.22
N GLY A 106 -25.17 20.30 -28.77
CA GLY A 106 -26.25 19.75 -29.61
C GLY A 106 -25.95 18.36 -30.14
N LEU A 107 -25.31 17.50 -29.36
CA LEU A 107 -24.83 16.16 -29.75
C LEU A 107 -25.67 15.00 -29.15
N GLN A 108 -26.94 15.28 -28.81
CA GLN A 108 -27.82 14.28 -28.15
C GLN A 108 -28.12 13.06 -29.04
N ASP A 109 -28.09 13.22 -30.36
CA ASP A 109 -28.31 12.13 -31.30
C ASP A 109 -27.04 11.29 -31.57
N GLU A 110 -25.86 11.76 -31.10
CA GLU A 110 -24.57 11.14 -31.39
C GLU A 110 -23.89 10.56 -30.15
N LEU A 111 -24.08 11.20 -28.96
CA LEU A 111 -23.41 10.85 -27.75
C LEU A 111 -24.40 10.60 -26.60
N THR A 112 -24.06 9.66 -25.74
CA THR A 112 -24.79 9.38 -24.51
C THR A 112 -23.97 9.80 -23.28
N PRO A 113 -24.61 10.29 -22.20
CA PRO A 113 -23.90 10.78 -21.02
C PRO A 113 -23.31 9.65 -20.14
N GLU A 114 -23.79 8.41 -20.24
CA GLU A 114 -23.45 7.29 -19.38
C GLU A 114 -21.94 7.03 -19.38
N VAL A 115 -21.38 6.74 -18.19
CA VAL A 115 -19.98 6.35 -17.97
C VAL A 115 -19.93 4.88 -17.57
N GLU A 116 -19.17 4.08 -18.31
CA GLU A 116 -18.98 2.68 -17.94
C GLU A 116 -18.11 2.57 -16.68
N ASP A 117 -18.38 1.56 -15.82
CA ASP A 117 -17.64 1.38 -14.56
C ASP A 117 -16.12 1.27 -14.75
N ARG A 118 -15.67 0.73 -15.90
CA ARG A 118 -14.24 0.61 -16.23
C ARG A 118 -13.56 1.95 -16.54
N ASP A 119 -14.35 2.98 -16.90
CA ASP A 119 -13.85 4.31 -17.29
C ASP A 119 -13.83 5.28 -16.10
N VAL A 120 -14.44 4.90 -14.97
CA VAL A 120 -14.37 5.66 -13.71
C VAL A 120 -12.97 5.55 -13.13
N THR A 121 -12.33 6.69 -12.89
CA THR A 121 -10.89 6.74 -12.55
C THR A 121 -10.56 6.36 -11.10
N VAL A 122 -11.51 6.49 -10.17
CA VAL A 122 -11.32 6.06 -8.78
C VAL A 122 -11.60 4.57 -8.62
N ARG A 123 -10.84 3.91 -7.75
CA ARG A 123 -10.92 2.46 -7.56
C ARG A 123 -11.94 2.10 -6.48
N LYS A 124 -12.66 1.01 -6.68
CA LYS A 124 -13.38 0.33 -5.60
C LYS A 124 -12.38 -0.35 -4.66
N ALA A 125 -12.80 -0.61 -3.41
CA ALA A 125 -11.99 -1.37 -2.47
C ALA A 125 -11.75 -2.80 -3.00
N ASP A 126 -10.54 -3.30 -2.76
CA ASP A 126 -10.14 -4.68 -3.04
C ASP A 126 -9.47 -5.26 -1.80
N LEU A 127 -10.03 -6.33 -1.24
CA LEU A 127 -9.59 -6.85 0.04
C LEU A 127 -8.11 -7.25 0.05
N GLN A 128 -7.66 -7.98 -0.97
CA GLN A 128 -6.28 -8.44 -1.00
C GLN A 128 -5.30 -7.28 -1.20
N ARG A 129 -5.59 -6.39 -2.14
CA ARG A 129 -4.77 -5.20 -2.41
C ARG A 129 -4.65 -4.31 -1.17
N ASP A 130 -5.78 -4.05 -0.52
CA ASP A 130 -5.84 -3.08 0.56
C ASP A 130 -5.23 -3.65 1.86
N VAL A 131 -5.35 -4.97 2.11
CA VAL A 131 -4.62 -5.66 3.18
C VAL A 131 -3.11 -5.70 2.90
N LYS A 132 -2.68 -5.95 1.67
CA LYS A 132 -1.26 -5.88 1.29
C LYS A 132 -0.70 -4.46 1.47
N SER A 133 -1.49 -3.44 1.16
CA SER A 133 -1.14 -2.04 1.40
C SER A 133 -1.01 -1.72 2.90
N LEU A 134 -1.91 -2.27 3.74
CA LEU A 134 -1.80 -2.16 5.20
C LEU A 134 -0.50 -2.80 5.73
N ILE A 135 -0.13 -3.97 5.21
CA ILE A 135 1.14 -4.63 5.56
C ILE A 135 2.34 -3.76 5.14
N SER A 136 2.30 -3.15 3.95
CA SER A 136 3.35 -2.24 3.50
C SER A 136 3.51 -1.03 4.41
N TYR A 137 2.39 -0.42 4.83
CA TYR A 137 2.40 0.68 5.80
C TYR A 137 2.96 0.24 7.17
N ALA A 138 2.59 -0.95 7.65
CA ALA A 138 3.13 -1.51 8.89
C ALA A 138 4.66 -1.68 8.82
N VAL A 139 5.17 -2.19 7.70
CA VAL A 139 6.63 -2.29 7.46
C VAL A 139 7.26 -0.89 7.45
N GLY A 140 6.58 0.10 6.90
CA GLY A 140 6.99 1.50 7.00
C GLY A 140 7.12 1.99 8.44
N CYS A 141 6.16 1.64 9.30
CA CYS A 141 6.24 1.95 10.73
C CYS A 141 7.40 1.20 11.42
N MET A 142 7.63 -0.07 11.09
CA MET A 142 8.75 -0.84 11.64
C MET A 142 10.10 -0.18 11.36
N PHE A 143 10.27 0.38 10.17
CA PHE A 143 11.50 1.08 9.78
C PHE A 143 11.53 2.57 10.13
N GLY A 144 10.42 3.11 10.64
CA GLY A 144 10.30 4.53 10.97
C GLY A 144 10.10 5.46 9.76
N ARG A 145 9.77 4.91 8.58
CA ARG A 145 9.30 5.72 7.47
C ARG A 145 7.98 6.42 7.81
N TYR A 146 7.08 5.69 8.45
CA TYR A 146 5.83 6.18 9.02
C TYR A 146 5.83 6.02 10.53
N SER A 147 4.91 6.69 11.19
CA SER A 147 4.65 6.60 12.61
C SER A 147 3.14 6.49 12.86
N LEU A 148 2.76 5.88 13.97
CA LEU A 148 1.37 5.92 14.46
C LEU A 148 1.02 7.25 15.12
N ASP A 149 2.04 8.07 15.45
CA ASP A 149 1.96 9.29 16.23
C ASP A 149 2.13 10.57 15.40
N VAL A 150 2.61 10.44 14.15
CA VAL A 150 2.89 11.55 13.24
C VAL A 150 2.25 11.28 11.89
N ASP A 151 1.50 12.24 11.37
CA ASP A 151 0.87 12.15 10.06
C ASP A 151 1.90 12.24 8.93
N GLY A 152 1.68 11.45 7.90
CA GLY A 152 2.51 11.44 6.71
C GLY A 152 3.88 10.79 6.90
N LEU A 153 4.86 11.32 6.22
CA LEU A 153 6.21 10.79 6.18
C LEU A 153 7.00 11.22 7.43
N ALA A 154 7.22 10.30 8.37
CA ALA A 154 7.96 10.59 9.61
C ALA A 154 9.47 10.75 9.38
N TYR A 155 10.06 9.91 8.49
CA TYR A 155 11.47 9.97 8.13
C TYR A 155 11.74 9.49 6.70
N ALA A 156 12.51 10.29 5.95
CA ALA A 156 13.00 9.95 4.61
C ALA A 156 14.40 10.52 4.36
N GLY A 157 15.24 10.58 5.41
CA GLY A 157 16.56 11.20 5.41
C GLY A 157 16.63 12.42 6.31
N GLY A 158 17.83 12.94 6.54
CA GLY A 158 18.09 14.03 7.49
C GLY A 158 18.33 13.53 8.91
N GLU A 159 17.98 14.34 9.91
CA GLU A 159 18.18 14.03 11.32
C GLU A 159 17.10 13.03 11.81
N TRP A 160 17.57 11.97 12.48
CA TRP A 160 16.70 10.95 13.08
C TRP A 160 16.17 11.43 14.43
N ASP A 161 14.83 11.45 14.56
CA ASP A 161 14.15 11.87 15.77
C ASP A 161 13.31 10.73 16.36
N VAL A 162 13.82 10.10 17.42
CA VAL A 162 13.17 8.98 18.10
C VAL A 162 11.86 9.39 18.80
N SER A 163 11.67 10.66 19.11
CA SER A 163 10.46 11.16 19.78
C SER A 163 9.19 11.06 18.93
N LYS A 164 9.35 10.82 17.63
CA LYS A 164 8.23 10.60 16.71
C LYS A 164 7.59 9.22 16.79
N TYR A 165 8.13 8.29 17.58
CA TYR A 165 7.72 6.87 17.59
C TYR A 165 7.38 6.32 18.99
N PRO A 166 6.63 7.04 19.84
CA PRO A 166 6.35 6.59 21.21
C PRO A 166 5.41 5.39 21.27
N THR A 167 4.38 5.34 20.40
CA THR A 167 3.38 4.27 20.40
C THR A 167 3.92 2.96 19.83
N TYR A 168 4.67 3.04 18.72
CA TYR A 168 5.31 1.89 18.09
C TYR A 168 6.75 2.25 17.71
N PRO A 169 7.73 1.84 18.54
CA PRO A 169 9.14 2.17 18.29
C PRO A 169 9.66 1.57 16.99
N ALA A 170 10.26 2.42 16.17
CA ALA A 170 10.96 1.98 14.97
C ALA A 170 12.14 1.06 15.34
N ASP A 171 12.51 0.17 14.42
CA ASP A 171 13.65 -0.71 14.59
C ASP A 171 14.94 0.05 14.91
N LYS A 172 15.75 -0.47 15.84
CA LYS A 172 16.90 0.26 16.38
C LYS A 172 18.06 0.35 15.40
N ASP A 173 18.33 -0.74 14.71
CA ASP A 173 19.52 -0.87 13.85
C ASP A 173 19.21 -0.89 12.35
N ASN A 174 17.93 -0.79 12.02
CA ASN A 174 17.45 -0.79 10.64
C ASN A 174 17.66 -2.14 9.91
N ILE A 175 17.74 -3.25 10.64
CA ILE A 175 17.92 -4.58 10.07
C ILE A 175 16.81 -5.47 10.58
N ILE A 176 15.82 -5.81 9.76
CA ILE A 176 14.73 -6.68 10.15
C ILE A 176 14.86 -8.00 9.40
N PRO A 177 15.18 -9.10 10.10
CA PRO A 177 15.32 -10.42 9.49
C PRO A 177 13.97 -10.97 9.00
N ILE A 178 14.02 -11.74 7.92
CA ILE A 178 12.89 -12.51 7.39
C ILE A 178 13.26 -13.98 7.50
N CYS A 179 12.65 -14.67 8.46
CA CYS A 179 12.99 -16.04 8.82
C CYS A 179 11.82 -17.00 8.60
N ASP A 180 12.15 -18.26 8.36
CA ASP A 180 11.18 -19.37 8.24
C ASP A 180 10.63 -19.83 9.60
N ASP A 181 11.29 -19.43 10.70
CA ASP A 181 10.84 -19.69 12.08
C ASP A 181 11.20 -18.51 13.00
N ASP A 182 10.82 -18.58 14.28
CA ASP A 182 11.05 -17.54 15.31
C ASP A 182 12.51 -17.59 15.82
N TYR A 183 13.48 -17.27 14.98
CA TYR A 183 14.90 -17.23 15.37
C TYR A 183 15.29 -15.93 16.08
N PHE A 184 14.60 -14.84 15.81
CA PHE A 184 14.87 -13.52 16.35
C PHE A 184 13.61 -12.92 16.96
N GLU A 185 13.74 -12.17 18.06
CA GLU A 185 12.62 -11.47 18.69
C GLU A 185 12.07 -10.34 17.82
N ASP A 186 12.91 -9.80 16.94
CA ASP A 186 12.64 -8.68 16.04
C ASP A 186 12.46 -9.12 14.59
N ASP A 187 12.11 -10.38 14.32
CA ASP A 187 11.82 -10.84 12.97
C ASP A 187 10.60 -10.11 12.37
N MET A 188 10.53 -10.06 11.06
CA MET A 188 9.49 -9.33 10.33
C MET A 188 8.07 -9.75 10.75
N THR A 189 7.84 -11.05 10.94
CA THR A 189 6.53 -11.59 11.30
C THR A 189 6.15 -11.24 12.74
N GLY A 190 7.09 -11.39 13.67
CA GLY A 190 6.89 -11.03 15.08
C GLY A 190 6.58 -9.54 15.24
N ARG A 191 7.35 -8.70 14.58
CA ARG A 191 7.13 -7.24 14.57
C ARG A 191 5.78 -6.88 13.97
N PHE A 192 5.37 -7.52 12.89
CA PHE A 192 4.07 -7.28 12.27
C PHE A 192 2.91 -7.65 13.22
N ILE A 193 2.98 -8.81 13.87
CA ILE A 193 1.98 -9.23 14.85
C ILE A 193 1.90 -8.21 16.00
N LYS A 194 3.05 -7.74 16.48
CA LYS A 194 3.10 -6.72 17.54
C LYS A 194 2.52 -5.38 17.07
N TRP A 195 2.75 -5.02 15.81
CA TRP A 195 2.15 -3.82 15.23
C TRP A 195 0.62 -3.94 15.15
N VAL A 196 0.09 -5.09 14.69
CA VAL A 196 -1.37 -5.34 14.66
C VAL A 196 -1.96 -5.27 16.06
N GLU A 197 -1.30 -5.86 17.04
CA GLU A 197 -1.71 -5.78 18.46
C GLU A 197 -1.73 -4.34 18.98
N THR A 198 -0.73 -3.55 18.61
CA THR A 198 -0.62 -2.13 19.01
C THR A 198 -1.73 -1.29 18.42
N VAL A 199 -2.08 -1.52 17.14
CA VAL A 199 -3.09 -0.71 16.43
C VAL A 199 -4.51 -1.09 16.81
N TYR A 200 -4.82 -2.39 16.91
CA TYR A 200 -6.19 -2.87 17.06
C TYR A 200 -6.50 -3.46 18.44
N GLY A 201 -5.47 -3.63 19.29
CA GLY A 201 -5.59 -4.20 20.62
C GLY A 201 -5.37 -5.71 20.68
N SER A 202 -5.00 -6.20 21.87
CA SER A 202 -4.72 -7.62 22.13
C SER A 202 -5.97 -8.50 22.10
N GLU A 203 -7.13 -7.95 22.44
CA GLU A 203 -8.40 -8.69 22.52
C GLU A 203 -8.85 -9.23 21.15
N THR A 204 -8.60 -8.47 20.08
CA THR A 204 -9.01 -8.80 18.71
C THR A 204 -7.86 -9.36 17.85
N LEU A 205 -6.67 -9.54 18.42
CA LEU A 205 -5.47 -9.94 17.67
C LEU A 205 -5.67 -11.22 16.85
N LYS A 206 -6.26 -12.26 17.43
CA LYS A 206 -6.48 -13.54 16.72
C LYS A 206 -7.40 -13.38 15.53
N GLU A 207 -8.46 -12.60 15.70
CA GLU A 207 -9.43 -12.31 14.65
C GLU A 207 -8.78 -11.50 13.52
N ASN A 208 -8.03 -10.47 13.87
CA ASN A 208 -7.31 -9.63 12.90
C ASN A 208 -6.27 -10.41 12.12
N LEU A 209 -5.45 -11.24 12.77
CA LEU A 209 -4.46 -12.07 12.07
C LEU A 209 -5.13 -13.09 11.16
N LYS A 210 -6.27 -13.67 11.57
CA LYS A 210 -7.03 -14.57 10.71
C LYS A 210 -7.57 -13.85 9.48
N PHE A 211 -8.19 -12.68 9.65
CA PHE A 211 -8.71 -11.88 8.55
C PHE A 211 -7.61 -11.50 7.53
N ILE A 212 -6.45 -11.07 8.03
CA ILE A 212 -5.30 -10.73 7.20
C ILE A 212 -4.81 -11.97 6.43
N ALA A 213 -4.66 -13.12 7.10
CA ALA A 213 -4.22 -14.35 6.45
C ALA A 213 -5.21 -14.85 5.40
N ASP A 214 -6.51 -14.77 5.67
CA ASP A 214 -7.57 -15.12 4.71
C ASP A 214 -7.51 -14.19 3.47
N ALA A 215 -7.31 -12.89 3.67
CA ALA A 215 -7.16 -11.91 2.59
C ALA A 215 -5.91 -12.16 1.72
N LEU A 216 -4.83 -12.66 2.30
CA LEU A 216 -3.63 -13.08 1.57
C LEU A 216 -3.85 -14.36 0.76
N GLY A 217 -4.98 -15.08 0.97
CA GLY A 217 -5.33 -16.30 0.26
C GLY A 217 -4.60 -17.56 0.74
N GLY A 218 -3.94 -17.49 1.91
CA GLY A 218 -3.19 -18.60 2.48
C GLY A 218 -4.09 -19.62 3.20
N LYS A 219 -3.59 -20.86 3.29
CA LYS A 219 -4.20 -21.94 4.09
C LYS A 219 -3.27 -22.34 5.21
N GLY A 220 -3.77 -22.46 6.43
CA GLY A 220 -3.00 -22.85 7.61
C GLY A 220 -3.17 -21.87 8.76
N GLN A 221 -2.22 -21.90 9.69
CA GLN A 221 -2.25 -20.99 10.83
C GLN A 221 -1.97 -19.55 10.35
N PRO A 222 -2.67 -18.54 10.85
CA PRO A 222 -2.51 -17.17 10.40
C PRO A 222 -1.07 -16.65 10.42
N LYS A 223 -0.33 -16.97 11.49
CA LYS A 223 1.08 -16.59 11.62
C LYS A 223 1.95 -17.18 10.51
N GLU A 224 1.73 -18.44 10.14
CA GLU A 224 2.49 -19.13 9.08
C GLU A 224 2.17 -18.54 7.70
N VAL A 225 0.90 -18.22 7.45
CA VAL A 225 0.49 -17.56 6.19
C VAL A 225 1.14 -16.19 6.04
N ILE A 226 1.14 -15.39 7.11
CA ILE A 226 1.76 -14.05 7.12
C ILE A 226 3.27 -14.17 6.95
N ARG A 227 3.91 -15.13 7.64
CA ARG A 227 5.35 -15.40 7.49
C ARG A 227 5.70 -15.77 6.06
N LYS A 228 4.93 -16.67 5.46
CA LYS A 228 5.11 -17.08 4.07
C LYS A 228 4.97 -15.90 3.10
N TYR A 229 4.01 -15.00 3.32
CA TYR A 229 3.87 -13.80 2.52
C TYR A 229 5.12 -12.90 2.58
N PHE A 230 5.68 -12.68 3.77
CA PHE A 230 6.92 -11.92 3.91
C PHE A 230 8.12 -12.60 3.22
N MET A 231 8.19 -13.92 3.28
CA MET A 231 9.28 -14.67 2.66
C MET A 231 9.21 -14.69 1.13
N ASP A 232 8.01 -14.87 0.57
CA ASP A 232 7.86 -15.20 -0.86
C ASP A 232 7.40 -14.02 -1.71
N ASP A 233 6.49 -13.18 -1.19
CA ASP A 233 5.69 -12.26 -2.02
C ASP A 233 5.92 -10.78 -1.69
N PHE A 234 6.11 -10.42 -0.43
CA PHE A 234 6.14 -9.02 0.04
C PHE A 234 7.12 -8.16 -0.76
N TYR A 235 8.35 -8.62 -0.94
CA TYR A 235 9.37 -7.84 -1.64
C TYR A 235 9.05 -7.63 -3.11
N ALA A 236 8.46 -8.63 -3.76
CA ALA A 236 8.01 -8.53 -5.14
C ALA A 236 6.85 -7.52 -5.28
N ASP A 237 5.90 -7.53 -4.35
CA ASP A 237 4.81 -6.56 -4.30
C ASP A 237 5.34 -5.14 -4.02
N HIS A 238 6.28 -4.98 -3.10
CA HIS A 238 6.96 -3.72 -2.84
C HIS A 238 7.64 -3.16 -4.10
N CYS A 239 8.38 -4.00 -4.83
CA CYS A 239 9.02 -3.60 -6.09
C CYS A 239 8.00 -3.17 -7.16
N LYS A 240 6.81 -3.78 -7.21
CA LYS A 240 5.74 -3.37 -8.13
C LYS A 240 5.17 -2.01 -7.76
N ILE A 241 4.84 -1.79 -6.49
CA ILE A 241 4.30 -0.51 -5.97
C ILE A 241 5.25 0.64 -6.30
N TYR A 242 6.55 0.45 -6.06
CA TYR A 242 7.58 1.46 -6.31
C TYR A 242 8.21 1.39 -7.70
N GLN A 243 7.55 0.76 -8.68
CA GLN A 243 7.94 0.74 -10.10
C GLN A 243 9.41 0.32 -10.31
N LYS A 244 9.83 -0.73 -9.62
CA LYS A 244 11.21 -1.26 -9.59
C LYS A 244 12.26 -0.31 -8.97
N ARG A 245 11.83 0.65 -8.17
CA ARG A 245 12.70 1.55 -7.38
C ARG A 245 12.42 1.35 -5.88
N PRO A 246 12.73 0.16 -5.32
CA PRO A 246 12.38 -0.17 -3.94
C PRO A 246 13.07 0.78 -2.96
N ILE A 247 12.34 1.15 -1.92
CA ILE A 247 12.88 1.95 -0.79
C ILE A 247 13.39 1.06 0.35
N TYR A 248 12.95 -0.19 0.40
CA TYR A 248 13.54 -1.23 1.24
C TYR A 248 14.45 -2.09 0.38
N TRP A 249 15.64 -2.38 0.90
CA TRP A 249 16.59 -3.25 0.21
C TRP A 249 16.60 -4.62 0.85
N LEU A 250 16.48 -5.65 0.03
CA LEU A 250 16.53 -7.05 0.45
C LEU A 250 17.98 -7.54 0.36
N PHE A 251 18.52 -7.96 1.51
CA PHE A 251 19.74 -8.74 1.58
C PHE A 251 19.39 -10.23 1.66
N ASP A 252 19.98 -11.04 0.81
CA ASP A 252 19.70 -12.47 0.67
C ASP A 252 21.02 -13.22 0.53
N SER A 253 21.17 -14.33 1.29
CA SER A 253 22.36 -15.18 1.25
C SER A 253 22.45 -16.07 0.01
N GLY A 254 21.58 -15.90 -0.97
CA GLY A 254 21.56 -16.59 -2.25
C GLY A 254 20.52 -17.70 -2.35
N LYS A 255 20.66 -18.58 -3.34
CA LYS A 255 19.62 -19.51 -3.80
C LYS A 255 18.99 -20.42 -2.73
N LYS A 256 19.66 -20.66 -1.62
CA LYS A 256 19.14 -21.52 -0.54
C LYS A 256 18.36 -20.73 0.53
N GLY A 257 18.33 -19.38 0.42
CA GLY A 257 17.56 -18.52 1.31
C GLY A 257 17.88 -18.69 2.81
N GLY A 258 19.12 -19.07 3.13
CA GLY A 258 19.52 -19.36 4.51
C GLY A 258 19.50 -18.15 5.45
N PHE A 259 19.57 -16.95 4.88
CA PHE A 259 19.38 -15.69 5.62
C PHE A 259 18.77 -14.65 4.68
N ARG A 260 17.79 -13.92 5.16
CA ARG A 260 17.21 -12.76 4.50
C ARG A 260 16.94 -11.65 5.51
N ALA A 261 17.16 -10.41 5.11
CA ALA A 261 16.77 -9.24 5.90
C ALA A 261 16.41 -8.07 4.99
N LEU A 262 15.49 -7.23 5.46
CA LEU A 262 15.21 -5.94 4.86
C LEU A 262 15.91 -4.83 5.65
N ILE A 263 16.28 -3.78 4.93
CA ILE A 263 16.68 -2.49 5.49
C ILE A 263 15.92 -1.36 4.81
N TYR A 264 15.75 -0.25 5.49
CA TYR A 264 15.24 0.99 4.90
C TYR A 264 16.42 1.82 4.39
N MET A 265 16.47 2.09 3.07
CA MET A 265 17.62 2.71 2.41
C MET A 265 18.03 4.06 3.03
N HIS A 266 17.07 4.86 3.48
CA HIS A 266 17.36 6.18 4.08
C HIS A 266 18.00 6.11 5.47
N ARG A 267 18.01 4.92 6.10
CA ARG A 267 18.68 4.65 7.37
C ARG A 267 19.95 3.80 7.22
N TYR A 268 20.40 3.56 5.99
CA TYR A 268 21.65 2.82 5.75
C TYR A 268 22.84 3.54 6.37
N GLN A 269 23.68 2.77 7.08
CA GLN A 269 24.92 3.24 7.69
C GLN A 269 26.12 2.44 7.15
N PRO A 270 27.35 2.97 7.18
CA PRO A 270 28.53 2.27 6.69
C PRO A 270 28.79 0.90 7.35
N ASP A 271 28.35 0.71 8.60
CA ASP A 271 28.49 -0.52 9.39
C ASP A 271 27.31 -1.49 9.26
N THR A 272 26.22 -1.12 8.55
CA THR A 272 25.00 -1.93 8.43
C THR A 272 25.30 -3.38 8.00
N ILE A 273 26.16 -3.58 6.99
CA ILE A 273 26.50 -4.92 6.50
C ILE A 273 27.31 -5.71 7.53
N ALA A 274 28.23 -5.05 8.22
CA ALA A 274 29.04 -5.68 9.26
C ALA A 274 28.14 -6.14 10.43
N ARG A 275 27.22 -5.27 10.88
CA ARG A 275 26.24 -5.60 11.93
C ARG A 275 25.30 -6.73 11.51
N MET A 276 24.78 -6.69 10.27
CA MET A 276 23.96 -7.77 9.74
C MET A 276 24.69 -9.12 9.82
N ARG A 277 25.99 -9.16 9.51
CA ARG A 277 26.81 -10.36 9.58
C ARG A 277 27.01 -10.83 11.04
N THR A 278 27.41 -9.92 11.94
CA THR A 278 27.78 -10.28 13.32
C THR A 278 26.56 -10.57 14.19
N ASP A 279 25.53 -9.75 14.10
CA ASP A 279 24.42 -9.77 15.05
C ASP A 279 23.31 -10.74 14.61
N TYR A 280 23.20 -11.01 13.29
CA TYR A 280 22.13 -11.85 12.74
C TYR A 280 22.65 -13.12 12.05
N VAL A 281 23.55 -13.03 11.07
CA VAL A 281 23.98 -14.21 10.30
C VAL A 281 24.72 -15.21 11.17
N HIS A 282 25.64 -14.76 12.02
CA HIS A 282 26.39 -15.65 12.91
C HIS A 282 25.48 -16.30 13.94
N GLU A 283 24.52 -15.58 14.50
CA GLU A 283 23.55 -16.13 15.43
C GLU A 283 22.68 -17.18 14.76
N GLN A 284 22.12 -16.88 13.58
CA GLN A 284 21.32 -17.87 12.84
C GLN A 284 22.11 -19.12 12.48
N GLN A 285 23.37 -18.97 12.07
CA GLN A 285 24.25 -20.12 11.82
C GLN A 285 24.48 -20.96 13.08
N SER A 286 24.62 -20.33 14.24
CA SER A 286 24.75 -21.05 15.52
C SER A 286 23.47 -21.84 15.86
N ARG A 287 22.31 -21.24 15.70
CA ARG A 287 21.02 -21.90 15.91
C ARG A 287 20.80 -23.07 14.97
N TYR A 288 21.16 -22.95 13.69
CA TYR A 288 21.10 -24.06 12.74
C TYR A 288 22.03 -25.22 13.11
N ARG A 289 23.25 -24.94 13.60
CA ARG A 289 24.17 -26.01 14.09
C ARG A 289 23.54 -26.78 15.25
N THR A 290 23.00 -26.07 16.24
CA THR A 290 22.32 -26.69 17.39
C THR A 290 21.12 -27.52 16.94
N ALA A 291 20.31 -27.01 16.02
CA ALA A 291 19.15 -27.74 15.50
C ALA A 291 19.55 -29.00 14.72
N ILE A 292 20.65 -28.95 13.95
CA ILE A 292 21.21 -30.12 13.23
C ILE A 292 21.65 -31.17 14.24
N GLU A 293 22.43 -30.80 15.26
CA GLU A 293 22.93 -31.71 16.31
C GLU A 293 21.75 -32.36 17.05
N ASP A 294 20.69 -31.60 17.40
CA ASP A 294 19.50 -32.14 18.06
C ASP A 294 18.75 -33.13 17.16
N LEU A 295 18.61 -32.84 15.86
CA LEU A 295 17.98 -33.75 14.91
C LEU A 295 18.79 -35.03 14.71
N GLU A 296 20.11 -34.94 14.64
CA GLU A 296 21.01 -36.12 14.55
C GLU A 296 20.88 -37.02 15.80
N ASN A 297 20.82 -36.40 16.98
CA ASN A 297 20.62 -37.14 18.24
C ASN A 297 19.24 -37.81 18.30
N ARG A 298 18.19 -37.16 17.84
CA ARG A 298 16.83 -37.72 17.76
C ARG A 298 16.73 -38.87 16.76
N ILE A 299 17.39 -38.76 15.62
CA ILE A 299 17.48 -39.86 14.63
C ILE A 299 18.20 -41.04 15.24
N ALA A 300 19.35 -40.83 15.89
CA ALA A 300 20.09 -41.89 16.55
C ALA A 300 19.31 -42.59 17.67
N ALA A 301 18.49 -41.85 18.44
CA ALA A 301 17.64 -42.38 19.48
C ALA A 301 16.39 -43.14 18.99
N ALA A 302 15.98 -42.91 17.74
CA ALA A 302 14.82 -43.56 17.10
C ALA A 302 15.21 -44.84 16.33
N SER A 303 16.52 -45.08 16.11
CA SER A 303 17.10 -46.26 15.45
C SER A 303 17.42 -47.33 16.44
#